data_00c02a6c9f2c31124654e07dcfc65bb4
#
_entry.id   00c02a6c9f2c31124654e07dcfc65bb4
#
_cell.length_a   1.000
_cell.length_b   1.000
_cell.length_c   1.000
_cell.angle_alpha   90.00
_cell.angle_beta   90.00
_cell.angle_gamma   90.00
#
_symmetry.space_group_name_H-M   'P 1'
#
loop_
_entity.id
_entity.type
_entity.pdbx_description
1 polymer ?
#
loop_
_entity_poly.entity_id
_entity_poly.type
_entity_poly.pdbx_seq_one_letter_code
_entity_poly.pdbx_strand_id
1 'polypeptide(L)'
;MKKRRRQPTRVVPLRLRLFGLLCVLVLGVGCPCVKGPVNASPGLRWWLFSNFGAQKVCPEMLKRGAPLKLTPTGNTIGRFFPTRCQHEIHDDRKAMTLHFGGTGFAWTPVAGRVGFSVETSIEYKFDFFMSDDDIYVWAKQPQILRGPDFQVGSVENTVVNWGLKSPAGWMVDQFGSQIVSSQLASGFTVLHGDDGDDFTLGILQPPQKPRHPYDTSKGERFVFANETTEIRANQMDFLGPFEVADDEQALFFRMRVDGPAVEAMLFPRGTADLWREALQKGAPLGPPPGPPVTGFALQPGVDLLKRIPVRQGQYYLVVDNSAAVGQVSPPWNPLAVVGGAAAVVSYVAEIGDDDDEF
;
A
#
# COMPACT_ATOMS: atom_id res chain seq x y z
N MET A 1 -32.36 -24.94 -42.11
CA MET A 1 -32.09 -23.51 -41.85
C MET A 1 -31.17 -23.38 -40.63
N LYS A 2 -29.84 -23.12 -40.83
CA LYS A 2 -28.85 -22.95 -39.75
C LYS A 2 -28.82 -21.49 -39.32
N LYS A 3 -29.29 -21.18 -38.11
CA LYS A 3 -29.17 -19.86 -37.49
C LYS A 3 -27.68 -19.57 -37.17
N ARG A 4 -27.07 -18.64 -37.91
CA ARG A 4 -25.76 -18.07 -37.59
C ARG A 4 -25.88 -17.25 -36.27
N ARG A 5 -25.28 -17.69 -35.20
CA ARG A 5 -25.04 -16.87 -34.00
C ARG A 5 -24.06 -15.75 -34.37
N ARG A 6 -24.50 -14.51 -34.27
CA ARG A 6 -23.62 -13.33 -34.32
C ARG A 6 -22.84 -13.32 -32.98
N GLN A 7 -21.52 -13.38 -33.06
CA GLN A 7 -20.66 -13.10 -31.90
C GLN A 7 -20.82 -11.63 -31.52
N PRO A 8 -20.96 -11.30 -30.24
CA PRO A 8 -20.95 -9.93 -29.78
C PRO A 8 -19.54 -9.34 -29.99
N THR A 9 -19.44 -8.24 -30.68
CA THR A 9 -18.24 -7.43 -30.78
C THR A 9 -17.92 -6.87 -29.39
N ARG A 10 -16.89 -7.40 -28.72
CA ARG A 10 -16.36 -6.89 -27.46
C ARG A 10 -15.93 -5.43 -27.66
N VAL A 11 -16.68 -4.51 -27.11
CA VAL A 11 -16.28 -3.10 -27.02
C VAL A 11 -15.34 -2.96 -25.82
N VAL A 12 -14.05 -3.06 -26.09
CA VAL A 12 -13.00 -2.79 -25.10
C VAL A 12 -13.14 -1.32 -24.66
N PRO A 13 -13.28 -1.02 -23.35
CA PRO A 13 -13.47 0.34 -22.87
C PRO A 13 -12.28 1.21 -23.29
N LEU A 14 -12.58 2.46 -23.66
CA LEU A 14 -11.62 3.42 -24.22
C LEU A 14 -10.38 3.62 -23.32
N ARG A 15 -10.55 3.47 -22.00
CA ARG A 15 -9.47 3.54 -21.00
C ARG A 15 -8.47 2.39 -21.13
N LEU A 16 -8.94 1.19 -21.45
CA LEU A 16 -8.07 0.02 -21.71
C LEU A 16 -7.31 0.18 -23.04
N ARG A 17 -7.90 0.88 -24.03
CA ARG A 17 -7.22 1.17 -25.32
C ARG A 17 -6.10 2.19 -25.18
N LEU A 18 -6.25 3.21 -24.29
CA LEU A 18 -5.15 4.15 -23.99
C LEU A 18 -4.03 3.47 -23.17
N PHE A 19 -4.39 2.57 -22.26
CA PHE A 19 -3.42 1.75 -21.53
C PHE A 19 -2.69 0.80 -22.50
N GLY A 20 -3.41 0.14 -23.39
CA GLY A 20 -2.85 -0.71 -24.44
C GLY A 20 -1.98 0.06 -25.43
N LEU A 21 -2.32 1.32 -25.77
CA LEU A 21 -1.50 2.12 -26.69
C LEU A 21 -0.20 2.59 -26.04
N LEU A 22 -0.22 2.89 -24.73
CA LEU A 22 0.98 3.22 -23.96
C LEU A 22 1.84 1.98 -23.71
N CYS A 23 1.21 0.83 -23.39
CA CYS A 23 1.89 -0.46 -23.33
C CYS A 23 2.45 -0.88 -24.69
N VAL A 24 1.76 -0.65 -25.80
CA VAL A 24 2.28 -0.93 -27.16
C VAL A 24 3.40 0.03 -27.55
N LEU A 25 3.39 1.29 -27.11
CA LEU A 25 4.54 2.19 -27.22
C LEU A 25 5.72 1.76 -26.33
N VAL A 26 5.45 1.25 -25.12
CA VAL A 26 6.47 0.73 -24.20
C VAL A 26 6.86 -0.72 -24.55
N LEU A 27 5.93 -1.58 -24.97
CA LEU A 27 6.19 -2.97 -25.40
C LEU A 27 6.65 -3.08 -26.87
N GLY A 28 6.28 -2.13 -27.74
CA GLY A 28 6.92 -1.97 -29.04
C GLY A 28 8.38 -1.50 -28.95
N VAL A 29 8.79 -1.01 -27.77
CA VAL A 29 10.15 -0.68 -27.36
C VAL A 29 10.89 -1.90 -26.78
N GLY A 30 10.31 -3.08 -26.77
CA GLY A 30 10.99 -4.36 -26.45
C GLY A 30 12.15 -4.72 -27.40
N CYS A 31 12.46 -3.83 -28.35
CA CYS A 31 13.69 -3.89 -29.10
C CYS A 31 14.85 -3.43 -28.21
N PRO A 32 15.85 -4.26 -27.91
CA PRO A 32 17.03 -3.90 -27.11
C PRO A 32 17.75 -2.63 -27.63
N CYS A 33 17.48 -2.22 -28.87
CA CYS A 33 18.01 -1.02 -29.48
C CYS A 33 17.46 0.31 -28.92
N VAL A 34 16.35 0.35 -28.19
CA VAL A 34 15.79 1.59 -27.63
C VAL A 34 16.18 1.78 -26.15
N LYS A 35 16.35 0.71 -25.38
CA LYS A 35 16.76 0.77 -23.96
C LYS A 35 18.08 1.51 -23.77
N GLY A 36 19.08 1.18 -24.59
CA GLY A 36 20.41 1.79 -24.54
C GLY A 36 20.39 3.32 -24.67
N PRO A 37 19.88 3.89 -25.75
CA PRO A 37 19.76 5.35 -25.94
C PRO A 37 18.92 6.04 -24.86
N VAL A 38 17.81 5.45 -24.41
CA VAL A 38 16.99 6.01 -23.33
C VAL A 38 17.77 6.05 -22.02
N ASN A 39 18.39 4.94 -21.62
CA ASN A 39 19.17 4.86 -20.39
C ASN A 39 20.40 5.78 -20.43
N ALA A 40 21.01 6.00 -21.60
CA ALA A 40 22.16 6.87 -21.75
C ALA A 40 21.81 8.37 -21.73
N SER A 41 20.55 8.76 -21.97
CA SER A 41 20.15 10.15 -22.12
C SER A 41 19.25 10.64 -20.96
N PRO A 42 19.79 11.35 -19.94
CA PRO A 42 18.99 11.92 -18.85
C PRO A 42 17.95 12.93 -19.32
N GLY A 43 18.18 13.60 -20.45
CA GLY A 43 17.20 14.52 -21.05
C GLY A 43 16.01 13.79 -21.65
N LEU A 44 16.24 12.68 -22.34
CA LEU A 44 15.19 11.85 -22.91
C LEU A 44 14.37 11.16 -21.81
N ARG A 45 15.01 10.64 -20.76
CA ARG A 45 14.31 10.08 -19.61
C ARG A 45 13.40 11.11 -18.94
N TRP A 46 13.89 12.32 -18.68
CA TRP A 46 13.07 13.38 -18.13
C TRP A 46 11.89 13.73 -19.03
N TRP A 47 12.13 13.89 -20.34
CA TRP A 47 11.07 14.17 -21.29
C TRP A 47 9.98 13.09 -21.31
N LEU A 48 10.38 11.82 -21.30
CA LEU A 48 9.43 10.70 -21.22
C LEU A 48 8.66 10.72 -19.90
N PHE A 49 9.35 10.92 -18.78
CA PHE A 49 8.70 10.98 -17.47
C PHE A 49 7.74 12.16 -17.37
N SER A 50 8.16 13.37 -17.71
CA SER A 50 7.34 14.59 -17.56
C SER A 50 6.07 14.57 -18.43
N ASN A 51 6.15 13.96 -19.62
CA ASN A 51 5.01 13.91 -20.53
C ASN A 51 4.06 12.71 -20.30
N PHE A 52 4.57 11.59 -19.79
CA PHE A 52 3.78 10.34 -19.71
C PHE A 52 3.70 9.77 -18.29
N GLY A 53 4.73 9.89 -17.47
CA GLY A 53 4.80 9.32 -16.13
C GLY A 53 4.22 10.22 -15.05
N ALA A 54 4.54 11.50 -15.08
CA ALA A 54 4.21 12.45 -14.03
C ALA A 54 2.71 12.52 -13.72
N GLN A 55 1.86 12.48 -14.74
CA GLN A 55 0.40 12.51 -14.59
C GLN A 55 -0.17 11.30 -13.85
N LYS A 56 0.58 10.20 -13.76
CA LYS A 56 0.15 8.97 -13.09
C LYS A 56 0.53 8.93 -11.61
N VAL A 57 1.52 9.72 -11.18
CA VAL A 57 2.06 9.65 -9.81
C VAL A 57 0.97 9.91 -8.77
N CYS A 58 0.21 10.99 -8.89
CA CYS A 58 -0.87 11.29 -7.94
C CYS A 58 -2.02 10.27 -7.96
N PRO A 59 -2.56 9.86 -9.12
CA PRO A 59 -3.53 8.77 -9.16
C PRO A 59 -3.05 7.48 -8.51
N GLU A 60 -1.80 7.06 -8.75
CA GLU A 60 -1.24 5.85 -8.14
C GLU A 60 -1.05 6.01 -6.62
N MET A 61 -0.57 7.16 -6.15
CA MET A 61 -0.48 7.43 -4.70
C MET A 61 -1.83 7.35 -3.98
N LEU A 62 -2.92 7.77 -4.64
CA LEU A 62 -4.27 7.77 -4.05
C LEU A 62 -4.95 6.39 -4.07
N LYS A 63 -4.37 5.41 -4.76
CA LYS A 63 -4.97 4.08 -4.88
C LYS A 63 -4.76 3.21 -3.64
N ARG A 64 -3.65 3.37 -2.93
CA ARG A 64 -3.24 2.42 -1.88
C ARG A 64 -2.80 3.12 -0.61
N GLY A 65 -2.97 2.44 0.52
CA GLY A 65 -2.35 2.82 1.77
C GLY A 65 -0.85 2.51 1.73
N ALA A 66 -0.02 3.49 2.07
CA ALA A 66 1.42 3.33 2.16
C ALA A 66 1.81 2.71 3.51
N PRO A 67 2.57 1.60 3.53
CA PRO A 67 3.02 0.98 4.77
C PRO A 67 4.02 1.89 5.50
N LEU A 68 3.85 2.02 6.81
CA LEU A 68 4.76 2.75 7.69
C LEU A 68 5.64 1.77 8.45
N LYS A 69 6.95 1.98 8.37
CA LYS A 69 7.97 1.12 8.99
C LYS A 69 8.91 1.96 9.86
N LEU A 70 9.40 1.42 10.96
CA LEU A 70 10.43 2.10 11.78
C LEU A 70 11.80 2.10 11.10
N THR A 71 12.09 1.04 10.36
CA THR A 71 13.32 0.88 9.56
C THR A 71 12.98 0.38 8.16
N PRO A 72 13.79 0.61 7.15
CA PRO A 72 13.52 0.15 5.78
C PRO A 72 13.28 -1.35 5.66
N THR A 73 13.91 -2.15 6.53
CA THR A 73 13.79 -3.62 6.56
C THR A 73 12.85 -4.12 7.65
N GLY A 74 12.22 -3.22 8.41
CA GLY A 74 11.29 -3.58 9.49
C GLY A 74 9.91 -3.98 8.99
N ASN A 75 9.12 -4.55 9.88
CA ASN A 75 7.73 -4.85 9.62
C ASN A 75 6.91 -3.55 9.51
N THR A 76 5.82 -3.61 8.79
CA THR A 76 4.83 -2.52 8.75
C THR A 76 4.15 -2.45 10.13
N ILE A 77 4.16 -1.26 10.74
CA ILE A 77 3.56 -0.99 12.06
C ILE A 77 2.36 -0.05 11.98
N GLY A 78 1.97 0.34 10.78
CA GLY A 78 0.87 1.24 10.50
C GLY A 78 0.76 1.55 9.03
N ARG A 79 -0.22 2.39 8.67
CA ARG A 79 -0.44 2.80 7.28
C ARG A 79 -0.83 4.26 7.18
N PHE A 80 -0.36 4.88 6.13
CA PHE A 80 -0.77 6.19 5.70
C PHE A 80 -1.66 6.06 4.45
N PHE A 81 -2.81 6.70 4.46
CA PHE A 81 -3.77 6.70 3.36
C PHE A 81 -3.84 8.09 2.75
N PRO A 82 -3.19 8.32 1.61
CA PRO A 82 -3.28 9.59 0.91
C PRO A 82 -4.73 9.85 0.47
N THR A 83 -5.24 11.03 0.76
CA THR A 83 -6.59 11.46 0.35
C THR A 83 -6.56 12.62 -0.64
N ARG A 84 -5.43 13.31 -0.71
CA ARG A 84 -5.18 14.43 -1.61
C ARG A 84 -3.78 14.31 -2.19
N CYS A 85 -3.65 14.57 -3.49
CA CYS A 85 -2.37 14.68 -4.17
C CYS A 85 -2.50 15.65 -5.35
N GLN A 86 -1.54 16.54 -5.48
CA GLN A 86 -1.34 17.43 -6.62
C GLN A 86 0.15 17.45 -6.95
N HIS A 87 0.50 17.69 -8.20
CA HIS A 87 1.89 17.75 -8.61
C HIS A 87 2.17 18.99 -9.48
N GLU A 88 3.39 19.49 -9.41
CA GLU A 88 3.93 20.55 -10.24
C GLU A 88 5.25 20.08 -10.88
N ILE A 89 5.38 20.26 -12.21
CA ILE A 89 6.56 19.84 -12.97
C ILE A 89 7.50 21.02 -13.13
N HIS A 90 8.79 20.79 -12.92
CA HIS A 90 9.85 21.79 -13.03
C HIS A 90 10.91 21.29 -14.03
N ASP A 91 10.73 21.66 -15.32
CA ASP A 91 11.61 21.20 -16.41
C ASP A 91 13.05 21.73 -16.31
N ASP A 92 13.20 22.96 -15.77
CA ASP A 92 14.48 23.64 -15.59
C ASP A 92 15.46 22.84 -14.73
N ARG A 93 14.97 22.15 -13.71
CA ARG A 93 15.76 21.37 -12.75
C ARG A 93 15.43 19.87 -12.71
N LYS A 94 14.59 19.41 -13.66
CA LYS A 94 14.14 18.01 -13.79
C LYS A 94 13.59 17.47 -12.49
N ALA A 95 12.70 18.23 -11.87
CA ALA A 95 12.09 17.93 -10.60
C ALA A 95 10.56 18.01 -10.68
N MET A 96 9.90 17.37 -9.74
CA MET A 96 8.46 17.45 -9.56
C MET A 96 8.17 17.67 -8.08
N THR A 97 7.36 18.69 -7.79
CA THR A 97 6.83 18.92 -6.46
C THR A 97 5.54 18.13 -6.29
N LEU A 98 5.46 17.36 -5.21
CA LEU A 98 4.25 16.66 -4.78
C LEU A 98 3.67 17.37 -3.56
N HIS A 99 2.44 17.84 -3.69
CA HIS A 99 1.62 18.35 -2.59
C HIS A 99 0.63 17.26 -2.22
N PHE A 100 0.79 16.65 -1.06
CA PHE A 100 -0.10 15.57 -0.66
C PHE A 100 -0.46 15.65 0.82
N GLY A 101 -1.60 15.07 1.12
CA GLY A 101 -2.09 14.95 2.48
C GLY A 101 -2.99 13.73 2.61
N GLY A 102 -3.18 13.32 3.85
CA GLY A 102 -3.97 12.14 4.15
C GLY A 102 -4.02 11.87 5.64
N THR A 103 -4.59 10.73 5.97
CA THR A 103 -4.71 10.24 7.34
C THR A 103 -4.02 8.89 7.48
N GLY A 104 -3.66 8.55 8.69
CA GLY A 104 -3.01 7.27 8.96
C GLY A 104 -3.14 6.84 10.40
N PHE A 105 -2.57 5.68 10.66
CA PHE A 105 -2.36 5.18 12.00
C PHE A 105 -1.01 4.46 12.08
N ALA A 106 -0.40 4.51 13.25
CA ALA A 106 0.81 3.76 13.55
C ALA A 106 0.79 3.31 15.00
N TRP A 107 1.38 2.16 15.26
CA TRP A 107 1.62 1.72 16.63
C TRP A 107 2.95 2.22 17.14
N THR A 108 2.95 2.68 18.40
CA THR A 108 4.16 3.08 19.11
C THR A 108 4.23 2.43 20.48
N PRO A 109 5.43 2.10 21.00
CA PRO A 109 5.57 1.46 22.31
C PRO A 109 5.00 2.27 23.48
N VAL A 110 4.99 3.60 23.36
CA VAL A 110 4.61 4.52 24.45
C VAL A 110 3.13 4.85 24.38
N ALA A 111 2.62 5.15 23.18
CA ALA A 111 1.27 5.69 23.01
C ALA A 111 0.24 4.64 22.58
N GLY A 112 0.67 3.41 22.27
CA GLY A 112 -0.20 2.43 21.62
C GLY A 112 -0.48 2.85 20.18
N ARG A 113 -1.71 2.68 19.70
CA ARG A 113 -2.14 3.16 18.40
C ARG A 113 -2.31 4.68 18.43
N VAL A 114 -1.69 5.33 17.45
CA VAL A 114 -1.80 6.76 17.20
C VAL A 114 -2.47 6.97 15.84
N GLY A 115 -3.61 7.63 15.83
CA GLY A 115 -4.25 8.13 14.60
C GLY A 115 -3.74 9.53 14.31
N PHE A 116 -3.42 9.82 13.05
CA PHE A 116 -2.83 11.09 12.65
C PHE A 116 -3.29 11.56 11.27
N SER A 117 -3.09 12.83 11.00
CA SER A 117 -3.13 13.41 9.66
C SER A 117 -1.81 14.08 9.33
N VAL A 118 -1.48 14.12 8.03
CA VAL A 118 -0.26 14.74 7.51
C VAL A 118 -0.60 15.55 6.28
N GLU A 119 -0.02 16.75 6.19
CA GLU A 119 0.05 17.55 4.96
C GLU A 119 1.49 17.96 4.71
N THR A 120 1.95 17.80 3.47
CA THR A 120 3.34 18.12 3.13
C THR A 120 3.47 18.50 1.66
N SER A 121 4.55 19.19 1.35
CA SER A 121 4.98 19.49 -0.01
C SER A 121 6.45 19.15 -0.15
N ILE A 122 6.76 18.24 -1.06
CA ILE A 122 8.11 17.73 -1.24
C ILE A 122 8.46 17.78 -2.72
N GLU A 123 9.60 18.35 -3.03
CA GLU A 123 10.16 18.28 -4.36
C GLU A 123 11.12 17.08 -4.46
N TYR A 124 10.92 16.26 -5.48
CA TYR A 124 11.80 15.14 -5.82
C TYR A 124 12.40 15.34 -7.22
N LYS A 125 13.62 14.88 -7.41
CA LYS A 125 14.17 14.64 -8.72
C LYS A 125 13.76 13.24 -9.17
N PHE A 126 12.95 13.19 -10.22
CA PHE A 126 12.54 11.93 -10.82
C PHE A 126 13.50 11.49 -11.90
N ASP A 127 13.75 10.20 -11.94
CA ASP A 127 14.54 9.53 -12.95
C ASP A 127 14.05 8.09 -13.10
N PHE A 128 14.39 7.42 -14.19
CA PHE A 128 14.09 6.01 -14.35
C PHE A 128 15.19 5.27 -15.12
N PHE A 129 15.17 3.97 -15.03
CA PHE A 129 16.08 3.08 -15.75
C PHE A 129 15.29 1.86 -16.24
N MET A 130 15.50 1.49 -17.51
CA MET A 130 14.89 0.31 -18.12
C MET A 130 15.88 -0.85 -18.03
N SER A 131 15.57 -1.85 -17.20
CA SER A 131 16.23 -3.15 -17.14
C SER A 131 15.67 -4.07 -18.24
N ASP A 132 16.08 -5.34 -18.25
CA ASP A 132 15.53 -6.31 -19.21
C ASP A 132 14.09 -6.67 -18.88
N ASP A 133 13.77 -6.83 -17.62
CA ASP A 133 12.47 -7.29 -17.12
C ASP A 133 11.69 -6.20 -16.38
N ASP A 134 12.37 -5.15 -15.90
CA ASP A 134 11.75 -4.17 -14.99
C ASP A 134 12.10 -2.73 -15.40
N ILE A 135 11.25 -1.78 -15.02
CA ILE A 135 11.51 -0.35 -15.07
C ILE A 135 11.63 0.18 -13.63
N TYR A 136 12.81 0.68 -13.29
CA TYR A 136 13.08 1.34 -12.01
C TYR A 136 12.73 2.81 -12.12
N VAL A 137 11.75 3.28 -11.39
CA VAL A 137 11.39 4.70 -11.29
C VAL A 137 11.79 5.22 -9.92
N TRP A 138 12.60 6.27 -9.88
CA TRP A 138 13.12 6.83 -8.64
C TRP A 138 12.62 8.23 -8.38
N ALA A 139 12.20 8.49 -7.15
CA ALA A 139 12.05 9.81 -6.58
C ALA A 139 13.23 10.09 -5.65
N LYS A 140 14.24 10.81 -6.16
CA LYS A 140 15.54 11.04 -5.50
C LYS A 140 15.62 12.45 -4.90
N GLN A 141 16.57 12.64 -4.00
CA GLN A 141 16.97 13.92 -3.46
C GLN A 141 15.78 14.77 -3.00
N PRO A 142 14.97 14.28 -2.07
CA PRO A 142 13.81 15.01 -1.59
C PRO A 142 14.21 16.34 -0.96
N GLN A 143 13.49 17.40 -1.32
CA GLN A 143 13.56 18.70 -0.68
C GLN A 143 12.18 19.01 -0.10
N ILE A 144 12.08 19.04 1.22
CA ILE A 144 10.84 19.40 1.90
C ILE A 144 10.64 20.91 1.74
N LEU A 145 9.64 21.32 0.97
CA LEU A 145 9.29 22.71 0.74
C LEU A 145 8.35 23.25 1.81
N ARG A 146 7.42 22.41 2.24
CA ARG A 146 6.56 22.63 3.40
C ARG A 146 6.64 21.40 4.28
N GLY A 147 7.09 21.57 5.52
CA GLY A 147 7.34 20.49 6.47
C GLY A 147 6.13 19.64 6.68
N PRO A 148 6.22 18.36 7.09
CA PRO A 148 5.01 17.62 7.37
C PRO A 148 4.28 18.32 8.53
N ASP A 149 3.13 18.93 8.21
CA ASP A 149 2.14 19.35 9.22
C ASP A 149 1.52 18.06 9.78
N PHE A 150 2.12 17.53 10.81
CA PHE A 150 1.69 16.33 11.49
C PHE A 150 0.73 16.69 12.61
N GLN A 151 -0.48 16.15 12.58
CA GLN A 151 -1.49 16.36 13.61
C GLN A 151 -1.94 15.03 14.17
N VAL A 152 -1.78 14.84 15.48
CA VAL A 152 -2.31 13.68 16.18
C VAL A 152 -3.81 13.85 16.37
N GLY A 153 -4.57 12.94 15.79
CA GLY A 153 -6.03 12.87 15.92
C GLY A 153 -6.49 12.06 17.11
N SER A 154 -5.76 10.98 17.43
CA SER A 154 -6.11 10.08 18.54
C SER A 154 -4.89 9.34 19.10
N VAL A 155 -4.98 8.98 20.37
CA VAL A 155 -3.96 8.18 21.09
C VAL A 155 -4.70 7.14 21.93
N GLU A 156 -4.32 5.88 21.79
CA GLU A 156 -4.96 4.76 22.50
C GLU A 156 -4.65 4.77 24.00
N ASN A 157 -3.39 5.06 24.36
CA ASN A 157 -2.99 5.08 25.77
C ASN A 157 -3.54 6.32 26.47
N THR A 158 -4.51 6.13 27.37
CA THR A 158 -5.20 7.21 28.08
C THR A 158 -4.26 8.03 28.99
N VAL A 159 -3.19 7.45 29.53
CA VAL A 159 -2.21 8.17 30.34
C VAL A 159 -1.46 9.19 29.49
N VAL A 160 -1.11 8.82 28.26
CA VAL A 160 -0.49 9.73 27.28
C VAL A 160 -1.50 10.75 26.79
N ASN A 161 -2.76 10.35 26.58
CA ASN A 161 -3.83 11.23 26.12
C ASN A 161 -4.13 12.38 27.10
N TRP A 162 -4.09 12.11 28.42
CA TRP A 162 -4.19 13.14 29.45
C TRP A 162 -2.99 14.10 29.41
N GLY A 163 -1.85 13.62 28.92
CA GLY A 163 -0.61 14.36 28.76
C GLY A 163 -0.44 15.07 27.41
N LEU A 164 -1.41 15.09 26.48
CA LEU A 164 -1.29 15.78 25.20
C LEU A 164 -1.05 17.32 25.34
N LYS A 165 -1.39 17.89 26.48
CA LYS A 165 -0.98 19.25 26.89
C LYS A 165 0.27 19.27 27.79
N SER A 166 0.96 18.15 27.94
CA SER A 166 2.13 17.90 28.76
C SER A 166 3.34 17.53 27.89
N PRO A 167 4.57 17.48 28.47
CA PRO A 167 5.77 17.01 27.76
C PRO A 167 5.64 15.64 27.06
N ALA A 168 4.73 14.78 27.51
CA ALA A 168 4.49 13.48 26.86
C ALA A 168 3.75 13.60 25.51
N GLY A 169 2.84 14.55 25.37
CA GLY A 169 2.18 14.84 24.07
C GLY A 169 3.15 15.32 23.00
N TRP A 170 4.09 16.18 23.41
CA TRP A 170 5.16 16.63 22.54
C TRP A 170 6.04 15.47 22.02
N MET A 171 6.32 14.43 22.84
CA MET A 171 7.06 13.25 22.37
C MET A 171 6.32 12.44 21.33
N VAL A 172 4.98 12.34 21.39
CA VAL A 172 4.18 11.62 20.37
C VAL A 172 4.18 12.38 19.05
N ASP A 173 4.02 13.72 19.10
CA ASP A 173 4.08 14.57 17.91
C ASP A 173 5.47 14.52 17.26
N GLN A 174 6.52 14.60 18.06
CA GLN A 174 7.90 14.53 17.58
C GLN A 174 8.23 13.16 16.99
N PHE A 175 7.79 12.08 17.63
CA PHE A 175 8.07 10.72 17.17
C PHE A 175 7.32 10.42 15.85
N GLY A 176 6.04 10.78 15.75
CA GLY A 176 5.27 10.63 14.53
C GLY A 176 5.81 11.46 13.36
N SER A 177 6.11 12.72 13.62
CA SER A 177 6.73 13.63 12.65
C SER A 177 8.10 13.11 12.20
N GLN A 178 8.91 12.57 13.10
CA GLN A 178 10.23 12.03 12.78
C GLN A 178 10.14 10.75 11.91
N ILE A 179 9.21 9.84 12.21
CA ILE A 179 9.00 8.64 11.38
C ILE A 179 8.60 9.05 9.96
N VAL A 180 7.58 9.90 9.83
CA VAL A 180 7.10 10.35 8.51
C VAL A 180 8.20 11.10 7.76
N SER A 181 8.88 12.03 8.42
CA SER A 181 9.97 12.80 7.81
C SER A 181 11.13 11.93 7.36
N SER A 182 11.53 10.93 8.15
CA SER A 182 12.63 10.04 7.79
C SER A 182 12.28 9.16 6.59
N GLN A 183 11.05 8.70 6.49
CA GLN A 183 10.59 7.91 5.33
C GLN A 183 10.52 8.77 4.08
N LEU A 184 9.99 9.98 4.18
CA LEU A 184 9.93 10.92 3.06
C LEU A 184 11.34 11.36 2.61
N ALA A 185 12.26 11.54 3.56
CA ALA A 185 13.65 11.93 3.28
C ALA A 185 14.47 10.82 2.59
N SER A 186 14.04 9.58 2.66
CA SER A 186 14.72 8.46 2.00
C SER A 186 14.51 8.43 0.48
N GLY A 187 13.54 9.19 -0.03
CA GLY A 187 13.04 8.99 -1.39
C GLY A 187 12.35 7.63 -1.53
N PHE A 188 12.03 7.26 -2.75
CA PHE A 188 11.41 5.95 -2.99
C PHE A 188 11.75 5.42 -4.38
N THR A 189 11.58 4.12 -4.54
CA THR A 189 11.68 3.41 -5.81
C THR A 189 10.35 2.72 -6.10
N VAL A 190 9.88 2.85 -7.33
CA VAL A 190 8.81 2.01 -7.88
C VAL A 190 9.46 1.11 -8.90
N LEU A 191 9.30 -0.20 -8.73
CA LEU A 191 9.61 -1.20 -9.73
C LEU A 191 8.34 -1.50 -10.50
N HIS A 192 8.38 -1.32 -11.81
CA HIS A 192 7.30 -1.70 -12.70
C HIS A 192 7.74 -2.91 -13.52
N GLY A 193 7.07 -4.03 -13.31
CA GLY A 193 7.28 -5.30 -14.02
C GLY A 193 5.98 -5.80 -14.64
N ASP A 194 6.08 -6.90 -15.38
CA ASP A 194 4.92 -7.52 -16.03
C ASP A 194 3.93 -8.09 -14.99
N ASP A 195 4.42 -8.48 -13.83
CA ASP A 195 3.68 -9.09 -12.72
C ASP A 195 3.13 -8.07 -11.71
N GLY A 196 3.43 -6.78 -11.87
CA GLY A 196 2.90 -5.71 -11.03
C GLY A 196 3.87 -4.60 -10.72
N ASP A 197 3.39 -3.66 -9.90
CA ASP A 197 4.17 -2.54 -9.40
C ASP A 197 4.57 -2.78 -7.96
N ASP A 198 5.86 -2.64 -7.69
CA ASP A 198 6.43 -2.79 -6.38
C ASP A 198 6.97 -1.46 -5.86
N PHE A 199 6.52 -1.07 -4.67
CA PHE A 199 6.91 0.18 -4.03
C PHE A 199 7.83 -0.06 -2.85
N THR A 200 8.94 0.63 -2.79
CA THR A 200 9.83 0.61 -1.63
C THR A 200 10.35 1.99 -1.28
N LEU A 201 10.47 2.26 0.01
CA LEU A 201 11.16 3.45 0.51
C LEU A 201 12.68 3.28 0.32
N GLY A 202 13.34 4.37 -0.05
CA GLY A 202 14.75 4.37 -0.41
C GLY A 202 15.01 4.10 -1.90
N ILE A 203 16.26 4.21 -2.28
CA ILE A 203 16.69 4.13 -3.68
C ILE A 203 17.36 2.78 -3.93
N LEU A 204 16.66 1.91 -4.65
CA LEU A 204 17.23 0.65 -5.13
C LEU A 204 17.94 0.87 -6.45
N GLN A 205 19.10 0.25 -6.62
CA GLN A 205 19.84 0.24 -7.88
C GLN A 205 19.67 -1.12 -8.57
N PRO A 206 19.47 -1.16 -9.89
CA PRO A 206 19.47 -2.43 -10.64
C PRO A 206 20.76 -3.23 -10.39
N PRO A 207 20.70 -4.55 -10.17
CA PRO A 207 19.53 -5.43 -10.25
C PRO A 207 18.83 -5.64 -8.89
N GLN A 208 18.97 -4.76 -7.90
CA GLN A 208 18.38 -4.92 -6.59
C GLN A 208 16.85 -4.89 -6.68
N LYS A 209 16.19 -5.87 -6.07
CA LYS A 209 14.73 -5.92 -5.91
C LYS A 209 14.35 -5.81 -4.42
N PRO A 210 13.15 -5.30 -4.10
CA PRO A 210 12.64 -5.35 -2.73
C PRO A 210 12.62 -6.78 -2.20
N ARG A 211 12.72 -6.91 -0.89
CA ARG A 211 12.60 -8.23 -0.24
C ARG A 211 11.14 -8.50 0.09
N HIS A 212 10.66 -9.63 -0.39
CA HIS A 212 9.29 -10.09 -0.16
C HIS A 212 9.25 -11.39 0.64
N PRO A 213 8.19 -11.61 1.43
CA PRO A 213 8.00 -12.87 2.15
C PRO A 213 7.70 -14.06 1.23
N TYR A 214 7.13 -13.81 0.02
CA TYR A 214 6.77 -14.83 -0.95
C TYR A 214 7.45 -14.60 -2.29
N ASP A 215 7.81 -15.68 -2.97
CA ASP A 215 8.28 -15.66 -4.34
C ASP A 215 7.07 -15.70 -5.30
N THR A 216 6.89 -14.63 -6.08
CA THR A 216 5.81 -14.47 -7.06
C THR A 216 6.32 -14.51 -8.50
N SER A 217 7.62 -14.72 -8.72
CA SER A 217 8.29 -14.63 -10.03
C SER A 217 7.80 -15.66 -11.08
N LYS A 218 7.03 -16.65 -10.68
CA LYS A 218 6.47 -17.69 -11.55
C LYS A 218 4.97 -17.58 -11.73
N GLY A 219 4.33 -16.58 -11.10
CA GLY A 219 2.90 -16.36 -11.20
C GLY A 219 2.52 -15.61 -12.47
N GLU A 220 1.34 -15.90 -13.00
CA GLU A 220 0.73 -15.14 -14.11
C GLU A 220 -0.22 -14.05 -13.61
N ARG A 221 -0.40 -13.95 -12.27
CA ARG A 221 -1.32 -13.00 -11.63
C ARG A 221 -0.64 -11.68 -11.33
N PHE A 222 -1.43 -10.62 -11.41
CA PHE A 222 -0.96 -9.30 -11.00
C PHE A 222 -0.89 -9.20 -9.48
N VAL A 223 0.30 -8.85 -8.96
CA VAL A 223 0.57 -8.70 -7.53
C VAL A 223 0.24 -7.30 -7.06
N PHE A 224 -0.70 -7.17 -6.13
CA PHE A 224 -1.02 -5.90 -5.48
C PHE A 224 -0.07 -5.57 -4.33
N ALA A 225 0.26 -6.56 -3.52
CA ALA A 225 1.11 -6.39 -2.36
C ALA A 225 1.79 -7.72 -2.00
N ASN A 226 3.03 -7.67 -1.54
CA ASN A 226 3.80 -8.80 -1.04
C ASN A 226 4.68 -8.31 0.12
N GLU A 227 4.11 -8.27 1.32
CA GLU A 227 4.72 -7.60 2.47
C GLU A 227 4.41 -8.28 3.80
N THR A 228 5.04 -7.78 4.86
CA THR A 228 4.82 -8.25 6.22
C THR A 228 4.31 -7.10 7.09
N THR A 229 3.21 -7.33 7.81
CA THR A 229 2.65 -6.39 8.78
C THR A 229 2.70 -6.95 10.20
N GLU A 230 2.95 -6.07 11.19
CA GLU A 230 2.97 -6.40 12.60
C GLU A 230 1.74 -5.80 13.29
N ILE A 231 0.90 -6.67 13.84
CA ILE A 231 -0.36 -6.30 14.46
C ILE A 231 -0.32 -6.68 15.94
N ARG A 232 -0.24 -5.69 16.81
CA ARG A 232 -0.23 -5.90 18.26
C ARG A 232 -1.61 -6.32 18.78
N ALA A 233 -1.64 -6.85 20.00
CA ALA A 233 -2.92 -7.15 20.67
C ALA A 233 -3.82 -5.90 20.72
N ASN A 234 -5.11 -6.07 20.47
CA ASN A 234 -6.12 -5.01 20.36
C ASN A 234 -5.88 -4.03 19.21
N GLN A 235 -5.27 -4.51 18.12
CA GLN A 235 -5.03 -3.72 16.93
C GLN A 235 -5.50 -4.43 15.68
N MET A 236 -5.68 -3.66 14.60
CA MET A 236 -5.98 -4.18 13.28
C MET A 236 -5.24 -3.39 12.21
N ASP A 237 -5.01 -4.02 11.06
CA ASP A 237 -4.46 -3.38 9.86
C ASP A 237 -5.44 -3.51 8.70
N PHE A 238 -5.44 -2.49 7.81
CA PHE A 238 -6.30 -2.40 6.64
C PHE A 238 -5.43 -2.54 5.39
N LEU A 239 -5.36 -3.75 4.86
CA LEU A 239 -4.54 -4.09 3.69
C LEU A 239 -5.31 -3.77 2.41
N GLY A 240 -4.70 -3.02 1.51
CA GLY A 240 -5.34 -2.57 0.26
C GLY A 240 -5.51 -1.05 0.18
N PRO A 241 -6.53 -0.52 -0.55
CA PRO A 241 -7.57 -1.30 -1.24
C PRO A 241 -7.06 -2.04 -2.48
N PHE A 242 -7.61 -3.21 -2.73
CA PHE A 242 -7.40 -4.03 -3.91
C PHE A 242 -8.50 -3.74 -4.93
N GLU A 243 -8.13 -3.41 -6.17
CA GLU A 243 -9.08 -3.08 -7.23
C GLU A 243 -9.39 -4.31 -8.08
N VAL A 244 -10.66 -4.66 -8.16
CA VAL A 244 -11.19 -5.70 -9.04
C VAL A 244 -11.92 -5.02 -10.19
N ALA A 245 -11.40 -5.20 -11.39
CA ALA A 245 -11.87 -4.48 -12.59
C ALA A 245 -13.03 -5.19 -13.30
N ASP A 246 -13.22 -6.49 -13.07
CA ASP A 246 -14.19 -7.33 -13.73
C ASP A 246 -14.82 -8.34 -12.76
N ASP A 247 -16.10 -8.70 -12.99
CA ASP A 247 -16.82 -9.71 -12.19
C ASP A 247 -16.31 -11.16 -12.44
N GLU A 248 -15.50 -11.39 -13.49
CA GLU A 248 -14.87 -12.67 -13.80
C GLU A 248 -13.52 -12.85 -13.07
N GLN A 249 -13.12 -11.89 -12.22
CA GLN A 249 -11.87 -11.90 -11.45
C GLN A 249 -12.10 -12.34 -10.01
N ALA A 250 -11.03 -12.88 -9.40
CA ALA A 250 -10.97 -13.18 -7.98
C ALA A 250 -9.72 -12.56 -7.32
N LEU A 251 -9.82 -12.30 -6.02
CA LEU A 251 -8.69 -11.97 -5.19
C LEU A 251 -8.07 -13.26 -4.63
N PHE A 252 -6.77 -13.36 -4.73
CA PHE A 252 -5.98 -14.48 -4.24
C PHE A 252 -5.08 -13.99 -3.10
N PHE A 253 -5.15 -14.68 -1.97
CA PHE A 253 -4.32 -14.40 -0.81
C PHE A 253 -3.54 -15.64 -0.42
N ARG A 254 -2.22 -15.50 -0.29
CA ARG A 254 -1.39 -16.42 0.46
C ARG A 254 -0.92 -15.72 1.71
N MET A 255 -1.20 -16.30 2.87
CA MET A 255 -0.97 -15.66 4.16
C MET A 255 -0.41 -16.64 5.17
N ARG A 256 0.45 -16.12 6.04
CA ARG A 256 0.98 -16.84 7.19
C ARG A 256 1.08 -15.90 8.37
N VAL A 257 0.76 -16.37 9.56
CA VAL A 257 0.96 -15.63 10.80
C VAL A 257 1.99 -16.34 11.68
N ASP A 258 2.92 -15.54 12.18
CA ASP A 258 3.82 -15.92 13.27
C ASP A 258 3.41 -15.13 14.53
N GLY A 259 3.18 -15.82 15.65
CA GLY A 259 2.61 -15.27 16.88
C GLY A 259 1.18 -15.76 17.14
N PRO A 260 0.30 -14.96 17.76
CA PRO A 260 -1.07 -15.35 18.02
C PRO A 260 -1.88 -15.51 16.73
N ALA A 261 -2.92 -16.36 16.77
CA ALA A 261 -3.90 -16.44 15.69
C ALA A 261 -4.63 -15.09 15.54
N VAL A 262 -5.00 -14.73 14.31
CA VAL A 262 -5.71 -13.49 13.99
C VAL A 262 -6.88 -13.78 13.04
N GLU A 263 -7.84 -12.87 13.00
CA GLU A 263 -8.94 -12.90 12.03
C GLU A 263 -8.59 -12.06 10.81
N ALA A 264 -8.90 -12.56 9.62
CA ALA A 264 -8.80 -11.79 8.37
C ALA A 264 -10.19 -11.70 7.74
N MET A 265 -10.62 -10.49 7.39
CA MET A 265 -11.98 -10.23 6.90
C MET A 265 -11.91 -9.30 5.68
N LEU A 266 -12.59 -9.68 4.60
CA LEU A 266 -12.66 -8.88 3.38
C LEU A 266 -13.89 -7.96 3.42
N PHE A 267 -13.68 -6.66 3.21
CA PHE A 267 -14.74 -5.67 3.18
C PHE A 267 -14.71 -4.84 1.89
N PRO A 268 -15.89 -4.42 1.37
CA PRO A 268 -15.93 -3.36 0.37
C PRO A 268 -15.29 -2.08 0.91
N ARG A 269 -14.62 -1.32 0.05
CA ARG A 269 -13.88 -0.11 0.41
C ARG A 269 -14.70 0.86 1.28
N GLY A 270 -15.94 1.15 0.88
CA GLY A 270 -16.76 2.11 1.63
C GLY A 270 -16.99 1.72 3.10
N THR A 271 -17.21 0.42 3.37
CA THR A 271 -17.37 -0.10 4.74
C THR A 271 -16.05 -0.03 5.51
N ALA A 272 -14.96 -0.45 4.88
CA ALA A 272 -13.65 -0.43 5.52
C ALA A 272 -13.14 0.99 5.78
N ASP A 273 -13.35 1.92 4.87
CA ASP A 273 -12.95 3.32 5.05
C ASP A 273 -13.69 3.97 6.23
N LEU A 274 -15.00 3.76 6.37
CA LEU A 274 -15.78 4.23 7.51
C LEU A 274 -15.24 3.70 8.84
N TRP A 275 -14.92 2.41 8.87
CA TRP A 275 -14.37 1.78 10.08
C TRP A 275 -12.98 2.30 10.41
N ARG A 276 -12.09 2.32 9.42
CA ARG A 276 -10.73 2.84 9.54
C ARG A 276 -10.70 4.28 10.02
N GLU A 277 -11.51 5.16 9.41
CA GLU A 277 -11.57 6.57 9.79
C GLU A 277 -12.10 6.78 11.21
N ALA A 278 -13.11 6.00 11.63
CA ALA A 278 -13.59 6.05 13.01
C ALA A 278 -12.47 5.70 14.00
N LEU A 279 -11.71 4.64 13.72
CA LEU A 279 -10.57 4.23 14.56
C LEU A 279 -9.44 5.28 14.56
N GLN A 280 -9.15 5.91 13.43
CA GLN A 280 -8.17 7.00 13.34
C GLN A 280 -8.58 8.23 14.16
N LYS A 281 -9.89 8.47 14.30
CA LYS A 281 -10.46 9.55 15.13
C LYS A 281 -10.60 9.17 16.60
N GLY A 282 -10.15 7.98 17.00
CA GLY A 282 -10.16 7.52 18.39
C GLY A 282 -11.43 6.80 18.82
N ALA A 283 -12.25 6.34 17.89
CA ALA A 283 -13.35 5.46 18.24
C ALA A 283 -12.80 4.18 18.93
N PRO A 284 -13.50 3.65 19.93
CA PRO A 284 -13.12 2.38 20.54
C PRO A 284 -13.18 1.26 19.51
N LEU A 285 -12.37 0.23 19.74
CA LEU A 285 -12.48 -1.02 18.98
C LEU A 285 -13.90 -1.56 19.14
N GLY A 286 -14.55 -1.86 18.04
CA GLY A 286 -15.91 -2.34 18.00
C GLY A 286 -16.20 -3.07 16.69
N PRO A 287 -17.40 -3.61 16.54
CA PRO A 287 -17.78 -4.34 15.33
C PRO A 287 -17.70 -3.41 14.10
N PRO A 288 -17.44 -3.98 12.90
CA PRO A 288 -17.44 -3.23 11.66
C PRO A 288 -18.81 -2.61 11.38
N PRO A 289 -18.88 -1.49 10.63
CA PRO A 289 -20.14 -0.82 10.31
C PRO A 289 -21.04 -1.59 9.34
N GLY A 290 -20.61 -2.74 8.86
CA GLY A 290 -21.35 -3.64 7.98
C GLY A 290 -20.74 -5.03 7.92
N PRO A 291 -21.43 -6.00 7.28
CA PRO A 291 -20.92 -7.37 7.20
C PRO A 291 -19.70 -7.46 6.27
N PRO A 292 -18.76 -8.37 6.56
CA PRO A 292 -17.69 -8.72 5.62
C PRO A 292 -18.25 -9.50 4.43
N VAL A 293 -17.55 -9.45 3.30
CA VAL A 293 -17.76 -10.36 2.17
C VAL A 293 -17.46 -11.78 2.58
N THR A 294 -16.37 -11.97 3.30
CA THR A 294 -15.94 -13.23 3.92
C THR A 294 -14.99 -12.96 5.08
N GLY A 295 -14.88 -13.92 5.99
CA GLY A 295 -13.91 -13.91 7.08
C GLY A 295 -13.30 -15.29 7.28
N PHE A 296 -12.06 -15.33 7.76
CA PHE A 296 -11.32 -16.55 8.06
C PHE A 296 -10.23 -16.31 9.09
N ALA A 297 -9.97 -17.35 9.90
CA ALA A 297 -8.90 -17.31 10.90
C ALA A 297 -7.56 -17.72 10.30
N LEU A 298 -6.50 -16.99 10.64
CA LEU A 298 -5.11 -17.36 10.37
C LEU A 298 -4.56 -18.07 11.61
N GLN A 299 -4.16 -19.33 11.43
CA GLN A 299 -3.56 -20.14 12.50
C GLN A 299 -2.03 -19.99 12.48
N PRO A 300 -1.37 -19.95 13.65
CA PRO A 300 0.07 -19.80 13.74
C PRO A 300 0.84 -20.86 12.95
N GLY A 301 1.81 -20.40 12.15
CA GLY A 301 2.73 -21.26 11.43
C GLY A 301 2.14 -22.03 10.24
N VAL A 302 0.87 -21.79 9.90
CA VAL A 302 0.20 -22.45 8.77
C VAL A 302 0.05 -21.48 7.61
N ASP A 303 0.50 -21.88 6.42
CA ASP A 303 0.23 -21.15 5.19
C ASP A 303 -1.25 -21.33 4.81
N LEU A 304 -1.98 -20.23 4.67
CA LEU A 304 -3.33 -20.21 4.17
C LEU A 304 -3.33 -19.72 2.72
N LEU A 305 -3.94 -20.49 1.84
CA LEU A 305 -4.25 -20.11 0.47
C LEU A 305 -5.75 -19.84 0.37
N LYS A 306 -6.14 -18.67 -0.11
CA LYS A 306 -7.55 -18.29 -0.17
C LYS A 306 -7.86 -17.56 -1.48
N ARG A 307 -8.70 -18.17 -2.32
CA ARG A 307 -9.34 -17.52 -3.46
C ARG A 307 -10.69 -16.95 -3.00
N ILE A 308 -10.96 -15.72 -3.35
CA ILE A 308 -12.20 -15.03 -2.99
C ILE A 308 -12.78 -14.40 -4.25
N PRO A 309 -13.78 -15.03 -4.88
CA PRO A 309 -14.54 -14.42 -5.96
C PRO A 309 -15.29 -13.18 -5.43
N VAL A 310 -15.13 -12.07 -6.12
CA VAL A 310 -15.78 -10.80 -5.76
C VAL A 310 -16.25 -10.07 -7.00
N ARG A 311 -17.24 -9.20 -6.84
CA ARG A 311 -17.70 -8.34 -7.93
C ARG A 311 -16.71 -7.21 -8.20
N GLN A 312 -16.86 -6.57 -9.35
CA GLN A 312 -16.13 -5.36 -9.68
C GLN A 312 -16.24 -4.33 -8.53
N GLY A 313 -15.09 -3.82 -8.06
CA GLY A 313 -15.03 -2.89 -6.95
C GLY A 313 -13.66 -2.78 -6.32
N GLN A 314 -13.61 -2.14 -5.16
CA GLN A 314 -12.40 -2.01 -4.36
C GLN A 314 -12.65 -2.60 -2.97
N TYR A 315 -11.66 -3.35 -2.46
CA TYR A 315 -11.79 -4.14 -1.26
C TYR A 315 -10.58 -3.96 -0.33
N TYR A 316 -10.84 -3.97 0.97
CA TYR A 316 -9.79 -4.10 1.98
C TYR A 316 -9.84 -5.47 2.64
N LEU A 317 -8.69 -6.07 2.84
CA LEU A 317 -8.54 -7.17 3.78
C LEU A 317 -8.15 -6.58 5.14
N VAL A 318 -9.04 -6.67 6.10
CA VAL A 318 -8.78 -6.23 7.48
C VAL A 318 -8.26 -7.41 8.26
N VAL A 319 -7.07 -7.27 8.84
CA VAL A 319 -6.48 -8.27 9.73
C VAL A 319 -6.59 -7.77 11.16
N ASP A 320 -7.27 -8.53 12.00
CA ASP A 320 -7.64 -8.15 13.36
C ASP A 320 -6.98 -9.06 14.41
N ASN A 321 -6.26 -8.45 15.34
CA ASN A 321 -5.69 -9.09 16.53
C ASN A 321 -6.38 -8.54 17.79
N SER A 322 -7.72 -8.48 17.78
CA SER A 322 -8.52 -8.02 18.92
C SER A 322 -9.63 -9.00 19.24
N ALA A 323 -10.22 -8.86 20.40
CA ALA A 323 -11.43 -9.61 20.81
C ALA A 323 -12.73 -8.93 20.33
N ALA A 324 -12.63 -7.82 19.59
CA ALA A 324 -13.79 -7.01 19.24
C ALA A 324 -14.57 -7.58 18.05
N VAL A 325 -13.91 -8.36 17.18
CA VAL A 325 -14.49 -8.86 15.93
C VAL A 325 -13.97 -10.27 15.63
N GLY A 326 -14.81 -11.08 14.96
CA GLY A 326 -14.44 -12.41 14.50
C GLY A 326 -14.56 -13.50 15.57
N GLN A 327 -13.95 -14.66 15.26
CA GLN A 327 -13.99 -15.85 16.13
C GLN A 327 -12.68 -16.04 16.91
N VAL A 328 -11.64 -15.32 16.54
CA VAL A 328 -10.32 -15.42 17.16
C VAL A 328 -10.15 -14.31 18.18
N SER A 329 -9.83 -14.69 19.42
CA SER A 329 -9.51 -13.72 20.48
C SER A 329 -8.02 -13.83 20.80
N PRO A 330 -7.29 -12.71 20.87
CA PRO A 330 -5.90 -12.75 21.30
C PRO A 330 -5.79 -13.37 22.69
N PRO A 331 -4.75 -14.16 22.99
CA PRO A 331 -4.60 -14.75 24.31
C PRO A 331 -4.53 -13.65 25.38
N TRP A 332 -5.34 -13.80 26.42
CA TRP A 332 -5.31 -12.88 27.55
C TRP A 332 -3.93 -12.92 28.24
N ASN A 333 -3.20 -11.84 28.20
CA ASN A 333 -1.91 -11.71 28.85
C ASN A 333 -1.96 -10.52 29.83
N PRO A 334 -1.90 -10.74 31.16
CA PRO A 334 -1.93 -9.67 32.14
C PRO A 334 -0.72 -8.73 32.05
N LEU A 335 0.37 -9.17 31.41
CA LEU A 335 1.54 -8.34 31.11
C LEU A 335 1.45 -7.58 29.80
N ALA A 336 0.33 -7.72 29.05
CA ALA A 336 0.10 -7.05 27.77
C ALA A 336 -0.03 -5.53 27.87
N VAL A 337 -0.02 -4.96 29.07
CA VAL A 337 0.08 -3.51 29.30
C VAL A 337 1.41 -2.93 28.76
N VAL A 338 2.40 -3.78 28.50
CA VAL A 338 3.73 -3.38 27.97
C VAL A 338 4.07 -4.21 26.71
N GLY A 339 3.23 -4.16 25.70
CA GLY A 339 3.52 -4.78 24.39
C GLY A 339 3.14 -6.26 24.31
N GLY A 340 1.85 -6.57 24.37
CA GLY A 340 1.32 -7.93 24.15
C GLY A 340 1.85 -8.57 22.87
N ALA A 341 1.77 -9.91 22.78
CA ALA A 341 2.31 -10.66 21.66
C ALA A 341 1.80 -10.09 20.31
N ALA A 342 2.73 -9.66 19.48
CA ALA A 342 2.42 -9.21 18.14
C ALA A 342 2.15 -10.42 17.23
N ALA A 343 1.14 -10.32 16.40
CA ALA A 343 0.97 -11.16 15.24
C ALA A 343 1.77 -10.57 14.09
N VAL A 344 2.72 -11.32 13.55
CA VAL A 344 3.47 -10.94 12.36
C VAL A 344 2.86 -11.67 11.18
N VAL A 345 2.16 -10.95 10.33
CA VAL A 345 1.43 -11.51 9.19
C VAL A 345 2.21 -11.22 7.92
N SER A 346 2.75 -12.26 7.31
CA SER A 346 3.28 -12.21 5.96
C SER A 346 2.17 -12.54 4.97
N TYR A 347 2.03 -11.74 3.90
CA TYR A 347 0.98 -11.97 2.91
C TYR A 347 1.40 -11.54 1.50
N VAL A 348 0.82 -12.20 0.53
CA VAL A 348 0.73 -11.73 -0.85
C VAL A 348 -0.73 -11.64 -1.24
N ALA A 349 -1.08 -10.54 -1.91
CA ALA A 349 -2.40 -10.29 -2.46
C ALA A 349 -2.28 -10.13 -3.98
N GLU A 350 -2.99 -10.96 -4.71
CA GLU A 350 -2.96 -11.03 -6.17
C GLU A 350 -4.37 -10.95 -6.74
N ILE A 351 -4.47 -10.61 -8.02
CA ILE A 351 -5.70 -10.71 -8.79
C ILE A 351 -5.47 -11.58 -10.03
N GLY A 352 -6.40 -12.44 -10.32
CA GLY A 352 -6.41 -13.34 -11.49
C GLY A 352 -7.84 -13.65 -11.89
N ASP A 353 -7.99 -14.52 -12.88
CA ASP A 353 -9.30 -14.97 -13.32
C ASP A 353 -9.93 -15.89 -12.24
N ASP A 354 -11.28 -15.87 -12.13
CA ASP A 354 -11.97 -16.61 -11.06
C ASP A 354 -11.85 -18.14 -11.22
N ASP A 355 -11.48 -18.64 -12.39
CA ASP A 355 -11.23 -20.05 -12.65
C ASP A 355 -9.78 -20.50 -12.43
N ASP A 356 -8.88 -19.57 -12.11
CA ASP A 356 -7.48 -19.90 -11.77
C ASP A 356 -7.38 -20.74 -10.50
N GLU A 357 -6.48 -21.73 -10.54
CA GLU A 357 -6.07 -22.51 -9.37
C GLU A 357 -4.81 -21.92 -8.72
N PHE A 358 -4.57 -22.24 -7.43
CA PHE A 358 -3.34 -21.83 -6.71
C PHE A 358 -2.12 -22.58 -7.21
#